data_1bdea05f13794727d0fcc5c848ed639b
#
_entry.id   1bdea05f13794727d0fcc5c848ed639b
#
_cell.length_a   1.000
_cell.length_b   1.000
_cell.length_c   1.000
_cell.angle_alpha   90.00
_cell.angle_beta   90.00
_cell.angle_gamma   90.00
#
_symmetry.space_group_name_H-M   'P 1'
#
loop_
_entity.id
_entity.type
_entity.pdbx_description
1 polymer ?
#
loop_
_entity_poly.entity_id
_entity_poly.type
_entity_poly.pdbx_seq_one_letter_code
_entity_poly.pdbx_strand_id
1 'polypeptide(L)'
;MTMQGGGCRIEELERLDGRKFALDLILNHLEGRITPYGVVYDNGMKLEQLYDGRHFPCYHYQPNLLAVGLSSRQEPENTDQITWLLLPCSEQQLQRGIARSGVNIHDARIWYEDSLLPSEVEEVLEGQREDLFALNDMATAIAALSDLEQKKLTAVMEMAKPECAGEIRELAKNLELFEFAPKVRTPAELSLIHI
;
A
#
# COMPACT_ATOMS: atom_id res chain seq x y z
N MET A 1 -6.79 -31.09 2.02
CA MET A 1 -6.11 -32.15 2.79
C MET A 1 -4.78 -31.72 3.41
N THR A 2 -4.12 -30.73 2.88
CA THR A 2 -2.78 -30.26 3.32
C THR A 2 -2.77 -29.18 4.40
N MET A 3 -3.91 -28.63 4.76
CA MET A 3 -3.95 -27.47 5.66
C MET A 3 -3.86 -27.81 7.18
N GLN A 4 -4.13 -29.03 7.59
CA GLN A 4 -3.97 -29.43 9.00
C GLN A 4 -2.56 -29.92 9.36
N GLY A 5 -1.72 -30.17 8.38
CA GLY A 5 -0.41 -30.82 8.59
C GLY A 5 0.76 -29.89 8.81
N GLY A 6 0.56 -28.57 8.98
CA GLY A 6 1.67 -27.67 9.32
C GLY A 6 2.91 -27.83 8.44
N GLY A 7 2.75 -27.90 7.11
CA GLY A 7 3.88 -27.99 6.19
C GLY A 7 4.44 -29.42 6.03
N CYS A 8 3.62 -30.33 5.51
CA CYS A 8 4.08 -31.65 5.07
C CYS A 8 4.96 -31.56 3.82
N ARG A 9 6.09 -32.30 3.78
CA ARG A 9 6.90 -32.40 2.57
C ARG A 9 6.17 -33.20 1.49
N ILE A 10 6.40 -32.88 0.23
CA ILE A 10 5.75 -33.56 -0.90
C ILE A 10 5.93 -35.09 -0.85
N GLU A 11 7.10 -35.56 -0.42
CA GLU A 11 7.45 -36.99 -0.27
C GLU A 11 6.65 -37.67 0.85
N GLU A 12 6.21 -36.93 1.85
CA GLU A 12 5.35 -37.45 2.93
C GLU A 12 3.90 -37.56 2.47
N LEU A 13 3.45 -36.62 1.61
CA LEU A 13 2.12 -36.64 0.99
C LEU A 13 1.92 -37.83 0.05
N GLU A 14 2.96 -38.20 -0.71
CA GLU A 14 2.92 -39.35 -1.62
C GLU A 14 2.81 -40.71 -0.86
N ARG A 15 3.27 -40.76 0.40
CA ARG A 15 3.20 -41.94 1.26
C ARG A 15 1.92 -42.00 2.09
N LEU A 16 1.13 -40.97 2.08
CA LEU A 16 -0.07 -40.85 2.93
C LEU A 16 -1.21 -41.69 2.32
N ASP A 17 -1.70 -42.67 3.05
CA ASP A 17 -2.93 -43.37 2.72
C ASP A 17 -4.10 -42.38 2.91
N GLY A 18 -4.52 -41.74 1.81
CA GLY A 18 -5.55 -40.70 1.82
C GLY A 18 -6.88 -41.20 2.40
N ARG A 19 -7.19 -42.50 2.26
CA ARG A 19 -8.40 -43.08 2.82
C ARG A 19 -8.35 -43.22 4.32
N LYS A 20 -7.20 -43.72 4.84
CA LYS A 20 -6.96 -43.87 6.28
C LYS A 20 -6.93 -42.52 6.95
N PHE A 21 -6.28 -41.53 6.34
CA PHE A 21 -6.22 -40.18 6.86
C PHE A 21 -7.61 -39.49 6.86
N ALA A 22 -8.42 -39.68 5.80
CA ALA A 22 -9.77 -39.15 5.76
C ALA A 22 -10.69 -39.79 6.83
N LEU A 23 -10.54 -41.12 7.08
CA LEU A 23 -11.28 -41.81 8.10
C LEU A 23 -10.88 -41.33 9.51
N ASP A 24 -9.60 -41.11 9.75
CA ASP A 24 -9.07 -40.61 11.02
C ASP A 24 -9.60 -39.17 11.29
N LEU A 25 -9.63 -38.31 10.29
CA LEU A 25 -10.23 -36.98 10.39
C LEU A 25 -11.71 -37.03 10.74
N ILE A 26 -12.48 -37.94 10.12
CA ILE A 26 -13.93 -38.07 10.37
C ILE A 26 -14.20 -38.62 11.78
N LEU A 27 -13.39 -39.55 12.25
CA LEU A 27 -13.58 -40.21 13.54
C LEU A 27 -13.09 -39.37 14.72
N ASN A 28 -12.03 -38.62 14.53
CA ASN A 28 -11.37 -37.87 15.61
C ASN A 28 -11.66 -36.39 15.62
N HIS A 29 -12.15 -35.85 14.51
CA HIS A 29 -12.52 -34.44 14.36
C HIS A 29 -14.01 -34.33 14.05
N LEU A 30 -14.81 -34.11 15.05
CA LEU A 30 -16.26 -34.26 15.11
C LEU A 30 -17.09 -33.34 14.19
N GLU A 31 -16.50 -32.43 13.45
CA GLU A 31 -17.23 -31.43 12.64
C GLU A 31 -17.10 -31.64 11.14
N GLY A 32 -16.69 -32.84 10.72
CA GLY A 32 -16.65 -33.19 9.31
C GLY A 32 -18.01 -33.61 8.75
N ARG A 33 -18.33 -33.15 7.55
CA ARG A 33 -19.54 -33.55 6.82
C ARG A 33 -19.16 -34.20 5.50
N ILE A 34 -19.67 -35.39 5.25
CA ILE A 34 -19.56 -36.08 3.97
C ILE A 34 -20.61 -35.50 3.02
N THR A 35 -20.17 -35.06 1.86
CA THR A 35 -21.03 -34.55 0.79
C THR A 35 -20.84 -35.38 -0.49
N PRO A 36 -21.73 -35.29 -1.44
CA PRO A 36 -21.56 -35.93 -2.78
C PRO A 36 -20.27 -35.47 -3.51
N TYR A 37 -19.74 -34.36 -3.14
CA TYR A 37 -18.55 -33.74 -3.76
C TYR A 37 -17.24 -33.99 -2.99
N GLY A 38 -17.32 -34.55 -1.77
CA GLY A 38 -16.18 -34.83 -0.93
C GLY A 38 -16.46 -34.60 0.54
N VAL A 39 -15.42 -34.71 1.37
CA VAL A 39 -15.49 -34.47 2.80
C VAL A 39 -15.10 -33.00 3.10
N VAL A 40 -15.95 -32.31 3.82
CA VAL A 40 -15.71 -30.97 4.34
C VAL A 40 -15.66 -31.05 5.85
N TYR A 41 -14.64 -30.46 6.45
CA TYR A 41 -14.51 -30.35 7.90
C TYR A 41 -13.96 -28.96 8.29
N ASP A 42 -14.33 -28.53 9.46
CA ASP A 42 -13.75 -27.32 10.06
C ASP A 42 -12.34 -27.66 10.58
N ASN A 43 -11.34 -26.97 10.09
CA ASN A 43 -9.95 -27.15 10.49
C ASN A 43 -9.57 -26.35 11.76
N GLY A 44 -10.53 -25.69 12.38
CA GLY A 44 -10.33 -24.85 13.56
C GLY A 44 -9.59 -23.55 13.30
N MET A 45 -9.29 -23.24 12.03
CA MET A 45 -8.70 -21.94 11.68
C MET A 45 -9.76 -20.84 11.87
N LYS A 46 -9.45 -19.90 12.71
CA LYS A 46 -10.26 -18.67 12.82
C LYS A 46 -9.90 -17.77 11.63
N LEU A 47 -10.95 -17.26 10.97
CA LEU A 47 -10.77 -16.15 10.03
C LEU A 47 -10.30 -14.94 10.84
N GLU A 48 -9.04 -14.59 10.64
CA GLU A 48 -8.49 -13.39 11.21
C GLU A 48 -9.00 -12.20 10.38
N GLN A 49 -9.63 -11.25 11.03
CA GLN A 49 -10.06 -10.04 10.35
C GLN A 49 -8.83 -9.17 10.11
N LEU A 50 -8.38 -9.14 8.87
CA LEU A 50 -7.16 -8.43 8.47
C LEU A 50 -7.33 -6.90 8.52
N TYR A 51 -8.55 -6.41 8.38
CA TYR A 51 -8.86 -5.00 8.46
C TYR A 51 -10.17 -4.79 9.24
N ASP A 52 -10.08 -4.12 10.36
CA ASP A 52 -11.21 -3.85 11.26
C ASP A 52 -12.00 -2.57 10.91
N GLY A 53 -11.62 -1.89 9.83
CA GLY A 53 -12.16 -0.61 9.42
C GLY A 53 -11.36 0.60 9.90
N ARG A 54 -10.34 0.38 10.74
CA ARG A 54 -9.52 1.42 11.34
C ARG A 54 -8.03 1.17 11.20
N HIS A 55 -7.58 -0.07 11.42
CA HIS A 55 -6.19 -0.48 11.41
C HIS A 55 -5.87 -1.34 10.19
N PHE A 56 -4.76 -1.08 9.53
CA PHE A 56 -4.26 -1.93 8.47
C PHE A 56 -3.64 -3.21 9.03
N PRO A 57 -3.75 -4.33 8.29
CA PRO A 57 -2.94 -5.50 8.58
C PRO A 57 -1.44 -5.17 8.40
N CYS A 58 -0.59 -5.96 9.02
CA CYS A 58 0.87 -5.79 8.91
C CYS A 58 1.45 -6.11 7.51
N TYR A 59 0.61 -6.42 6.52
CA TYR A 59 1.00 -6.62 5.14
C TYR A 59 -0.05 -6.03 4.19
N HIS A 60 0.41 -5.44 3.11
CA HIS A 60 -0.43 -4.81 2.11
C HIS A 60 -0.37 -5.63 0.81
N TYR A 61 -1.54 -5.97 0.27
CA TYR A 61 -1.65 -6.68 -1.02
C TYR A 61 -1.90 -5.74 -2.19
N GLN A 62 -2.32 -4.52 -1.92
CA GLN A 62 -2.57 -3.55 -2.98
C GLN A 62 -1.34 -2.67 -3.19
N PRO A 63 -0.96 -2.42 -4.44
CA PRO A 63 0.08 -1.46 -4.73
C PRO A 63 -0.40 -0.07 -4.28
N ASN A 64 0.24 0.45 -3.28
CA ASN A 64 0.05 1.81 -2.79
C ASN A 64 1.40 2.52 -2.83
N LEU A 65 1.36 3.83 -3.00
CA LEU A 65 2.56 4.64 -2.97
C LEU A 65 2.81 5.21 -1.58
N LEU A 66 1.74 5.40 -0.80
CA LEU A 66 1.83 6.05 0.50
C LEU A 66 0.73 5.54 1.43
N ALA A 67 1.09 5.16 2.65
CA ALA A 67 0.15 4.92 3.73
C ALA A 67 0.07 6.16 4.63
N VAL A 68 -1.14 6.69 4.78
CA VAL A 68 -1.40 7.85 5.64
C VAL A 68 -2.39 7.51 6.74
N GLY A 69 -2.10 7.97 7.95
CA GLY A 69 -2.96 7.85 9.11
C GLY A 69 -3.64 9.17 9.45
N LEU A 70 -4.94 9.10 9.78
CA LEU A 70 -5.72 10.24 10.24
C LEU A 70 -5.98 10.11 11.74
N SER A 71 -5.64 11.13 12.51
CA SER A 71 -5.96 11.23 13.93
C SER A 71 -6.38 12.66 14.31
N SER A 72 -6.96 12.79 15.49
CA SER A 72 -7.24 14.13 16.06
C SER A 72 -5.93 14.80 16.47
N ARG A 73 -5.83 16.11 16.24
CA ARG A 73 -4.71 16.91 16.76
C ARG A 73 -4.76 17.10 18.26
N GLN A 74 -5.95 16.98 18.84
CA GLN A 74 -6.14 17.20 20.28
C GLN A 74 -5.66 15.99 21.10
N GLU A 75 -5.63 14.80 20.51
CA GLU A 75 -5.18 13.56 21.14
C GLU A 75 -4.11 12.84 20.29
N PRO A 76 -2.95 13.46 20.06
CA PRO A 76 -1.97 12.94 19.11
C PRO A 76 -1.29 11.64 19.58
N GLU A 77 -1.37 11.29 20.85
CA GLU A 77 -0.68 10.12 21.42
C GLU A 77 -1.54 8.85 21.39
N ASN A 78 -2.82 8.97 21.04
CA ASN A 78 -3.71 7.82 20.99
C ASN A 78 -3.59 7.11 19.63
N THR A 79 -2.58 6.27 19.49
CA THR A 79 -2.30 5.51 18.26
C THR A 79 -3.42 4.51 17.93
N ASP A 80 -4.20 4.06 18.91
CA ASP A 80 -5.32 3.14 18.69
C ASP A 80 -6.48 3.77 17.92
N GLN A 81 -6.51 5.09 17.81
CA GLN A 81 -7.54 5.84 17.09
C GLN A 81 -7.11 6.31 15.70
N ILE A 82 -5.93 5.94 15.25
CA ILE A 82 -5.48 6.29 13.89
C ILE A 82 -6.27 5.47 12.87
N THR A 83 -6.85 6.16 11.90
CA THR A 83 -7.49 5.54 10.74
C THR A 83 -6.56 5.61 9.56
N TRP A 84 -6.10 4.45 9.09
CA TRP A 84 -5.16 4.35 7.99
C TRP A 84 -5.83 4.32 6.63
N LEU A 85 -5.20 4.95 5.65
CA LEU A 85 -5.58 5.02 4.25
C LEU A 85 -4.38 4.72 3.37
N LEU A 86 -4.59 3.96 2.30
CA LEU A 86 -3.58 3.69 1.27
C LEU A 86 -3.85 4.60 0.07
N LEU A 87 -2.85 5.37 -0.32
CA LEU A 87 -2.94 6.30 -1.44
C LEU A 87 -2.07 5.79 -2.62
N PRO A 88 -2.50 5.99 -3.86
CA PRO A 88 -3.76 6.63 -4.26
C PRO A 88 -4.98 5.76 -4.02
N CYS A 89 -6.10 6.37 -3.72
CA CYS A 89 -7.37 5.69 -3.57
C CYS A 89 -8.50 6.47 -4.24
N SER A 90 -9.64 5.81 -4.47
CA SER A 90 -10.80 6.48 -5.04
C SER A 90 -11.38 7.51 -4.06
N GLU A 91 -12.05 8.53 -4.60
CA GLU A 91 -12.71 9.55 -3.80
C GLU A 91 -13.69 8.93 -2.79
N GLN A 92 -14.41 7.87 -3.16
CA GLN A 92 -15.32 7.17 -2.26
C GLN A 92 -14.60 6.49 -1.09
N GLN A 93 -13.41 5.92 -1.33
CA GLN A 93 -12.57 5.33 -0.28
C GLN A 93 -12.03 6.42 0.65
N LEU A 94 -11.59 7.54 0.08
CA LEU A 94 -11.11 8.70 0.81
C LEU A 94 -12.20 9.24 1.76
N GLN A 95 -13.39 9.50 1.24
CA GLN A 95 -14.54 9.97 2.02
C GLN A 95 -14.96 8.98 3.12
N ARG A 96 -14.94 7.68 2.84
CA ARG A 96 -15.20 6.64 3.84
C ARG A 96 -14.14 6.62 4.95
N GLY A 97 -12.86 6.81 4.59
CA GLY A 97 -11.77 6.89 5.55
C GLY A 97 -11.93 8.09 6.48
N ILE A 98 -12.22 9.26 5.91
CA ILE A 98 -12.51 10.48 6.69
C ILE A 98 -13.69 10.26 7.62
N ALA A 99 -14.81 9.71 7.13
CA ALA A 99 -16.00 9.44 7.95
C ALA A 99 -15.71 8.45 9.09
N ARG A 100 -14.88 7.41 8.85
CA ARG A 100 -14.50 6.43 9.87
C ARG A 100 -13.58 7.01 10.93
N SER A 101 -12.68 7.92 10.55
CA SER A 101 -11.77 8.55 11.50
C SER A 101 -12.53 9.36 12.55
N GLY A 102 -13.75 9.83 12.22
CA GLY A 102 -14.53 10.70 13.07
C GLY A 102 -13.88 12.06 13.33
N VAL A 103 -12.79 12.37 12.61
CA VAL A 103 -12.01 13.59 12.77
C VAL A 103 -12.45 14.63 11.74
N ASN A 104 -12.51 15.88 12.14
CA ASN A 104 -12.68 16.97 11.18
C ASN A 104 -11.40 17.07 10.33
N ILE A 105 -11.52 16.86 9.03
CA ILE A 105 -10.38 16.81 8.11
C ILE A 105 -9.54 18.11 8.13
N HIS A 106 -10.15 19.25 8.41
CA HIS A 106 -9.43 20.53 8.51
C HIS A 106 -8.59 20.65 9.80
N ASP A 107 -8.88 19.82 10.78
CA ASP A 107 -8.14 19.75 12.04
C ASP A 107 -7.52 18.37 12.29
N ALA A 108 -7.40 17.57 11.24
CA ALA A 108 -6.75 16.28 11.31
C ALA A 108 -5.22 16.44 11.38
N ARG A 109 -4.59 15.51 12.09
CA ARG A 109 -3.16 15.22 11.97
C ARG A 109 -3.01 14.09 10.97
N ILE A 110 -2.13 14.29 9.99
CA ILE A 110 -1.76 13.27 9.02
C ILE A 110 -0.44 12.65 9.47
N TRP A 111 -0.41 11.33 9.53
CA TRP A 111 0.75 10.53 9.80
C TRP A 111 1.19 9.86 8.50
N TYR A 112 2.49 9.76 8.28
CA TYR A 112 3.06 9.02 7.17
C TYR A 112 3.67 7.74 7.73
N GLU A 113 3.41 6.60 7.06
CA GLU A 113 4.00 5.32 7.41
C GLU A 113 4.71 4.75 6.18
N ASP A 114 4.30 3.61 5.68
CA ASP A 114 4.97 3.02 4.51
C ASP A 114 4.84 3.90 3.27
N SER A 115 5.97 4.22 2.65
CA SER A 115 6.04 4.99 1.43
C SER A 115 6.89 4.28 0.38
N LEU A 116 6.38 4.24 -0.86
CA LEU A 116 7.09 3.83 -2.07
C LEU A 116 7.35 5.03 -2.99
N LEU A 117 7.20 6.23 -2.46
CA LEU A 117 7.52 7.47 -3.16
C LEU A 117 9.04 7.63 -3.31
N PRO A 118 9.50 8.36 -4.32
CA PRO A 118 10.89 8.80 -4.37
C PRO A 118 11.26 9.58 -3.09
N SER A 119 12.49 9.39 -2.60
CA SER A 119 12.98 10.03 -1.37
C SER A 119 12.86 11.55 -1.39
N GLU A 120 13.04 12.15 -2.56
CA GLU A 120 12.92 13.59 -2.76
C GLU A 120 11.47 14.09 -2.58
N VAL A 121 10.48 13.24 -2.88
CA VAL A 121 9.06 13.54 -2.58
C VAL A 121 8.82 13.47 -1.09
N GLU A 122 9.33 12.43 -0.44
CA GLU A 122 9.20 12.25 1.02
C GLU A 122 9.79 13.44 1.80
N GLU A 123 10.97 13.91 1.41
CA GLU A 123 11.64 15.07 2.01
C GLU A 123 10.77 16.33 1.97
N VAL A 124 10.05 16.55 0.87
CA VAL A 124 9.13 17.71 0.75
C VAL A 124 7.92 17.57 1.69
N LEU A 125 7.41 16.34 1.85
CA LEU A 125 6.23 16.09 2.69
C LEU A 125 6.56 16.12 4.19
N GLU A 126 7.83 15.89 4.56
CA GLU A 126 8.28 15.93 5.95
C GLU A 126 8.12 17.32 6.56
N GLY A 127 7.36 17.36 7.65
CA GLY A 127 7.15 18.61 8.39
C GLY A 127 6.14 19.59 7.79
N GLN A 128 5.57 19.27 6.63
CA GLN A 128 4.54 20.10 6.02
C GLN A 128 3.13 19.72 6.52
N ARG A 129 2.25 20.69 6.49
CA ARG A 129 0.83 20.49 6.75
C ARG A 129 0.11 20.27 5.41
N GLU A 130 0.10 19.04 4.96
CA GLU A 130 -0.52 18.70 3.71
C GLU A 130 -2.03 18.46 3.86
N ASP A 131 -2.77 18.73 2.79
CA ASP A 131 -4.16 18.34 2.64
C ASP A 131 -4.25 16.90 2.14
N LEU A 132 -5.09 16.09 2.76
CA LEU A 132 -5.31 14.68 2.38
C LEU A 132 -5.71 14.52 0.91
N PHE A 133 -6.53 15.43 0.39
CA PHE A 133 -6.95 15.41 -1.02
C PHE A 133 -5.77 15.74 -1.95
N ALA A 134 -4.96 16.71 -1.58
CA ALA A 134 -3.76 17.06 -2.33
C ALA A 134 -2.76 15.90 -2.36
N LEU A 135 -2.58 15.18 -1.23
CA LEU A 135 -1.75 13.98 -1.16
C LEU A 135 -2.27 12.87 -2.07
N ASN A 136 -3.59 12.62 -2.07
CA ASN A 136 -4.19 11.61 -2.93
C ASN A 136 -4.05 11.94 -4.41
N ASP A 137 -4.26 13.21 -4.78
CA ASP A 137 -4.09 13.70 -6.15
C ASP A 137 -2.63 13.58 -6.61
N MET A 138 -1.68 13.94 -5.75
CA MET A 138 -0.24 13.77 -5.99
C MET A 138 0.11 12.30 -6.19
N ALA A 139 -0.31 11.44 -5.27
CA ALA A 139 -0.06 10.00 -5.36
C ALA A 139 -0.67 9.41 -6.64
N THR A 140 -1.86 9.87 -7.04
CA THR A 140 -2.51 9.47 -8.30
C THR A 140 -1.68 9.89 -9.51
N ALA A 141 -1.16 11.10 -9.52
CA ALA A 141 -0.32 11.58 -10.61
C ALA A 141 0.99 10.79 -10.70
N ILE A 142 1.66 10.51 -9.56
CA ILE A 142 2.91 9.73 -9.53
C ILE A 142 2.66 8.27 -9.92
N ALA A 143 1.56 7.66 -9.48
CA ALA A 143 1.21 6.28 -9.83
C ALA A 143 0.98 6.06 -11.34
N ALA A 144 0.63 7.11 -12.06
CA ALA A 144 0.46 7.07 -13.51
C ALA A 144 1.77 7.15 -14.30
N LEU A 145 2.89 7.48 -13.65
CA LEU A 145 4.19 7.63 -14.27
C LEU A 145 4.90 6.28 -14.45
N SER A 146 5.57 6.12 -15.57
CA SER A 146 6.53 5.03 -15.77
C SER A 146 7.79 5.24 -14.92
N ASP A 147 8.60 4.20 -14.75
CA ASP A 147 9.86 4.27 -14.00
C ASP A 147 10.83 5.35 -14.52
N LEU A 148 10.81 5.60 -15.83
CA LEU A 148 11.61 6.66 -16.43
C LEU A 148 11.08 8.04 -16.11
N GLU A 149 9.77 8.21 -16.15
CA GLU A 149 9.12 9.46 -15.81
C GLU A 149 9.24 9.78 -14.32
N GLN A 150 9.22 8.78 -13.44
CA GLN A 150 9.51 8.97 -12.01
C GLN A 150 10.93 9.50 -11.79
N LYS A 151 11.93 8.93 -12.48
CA LYS A 151 13.31 9.46 -12.44
C LYS A 151 13.42 10.87 -13.00
N LYS A 152 12.64 11.18 -14.03
CA LYS A 152 12.56 12.54 -14.59
C LYS A 152 11.92 13.49 -13.58
N LEU A 153 10.84 13.07 -12.90
CA LEU A 153 10.20 13.85 -11.86
C LEU A 153 11.19 14.22 -10.75
N THR A 154 11.95 13.24 -10.23
CA THR A 154 13.00 13.48 -9.24
C THR A 154 13.98 14.55 -9.68
N ALA A 155 14.51 14.44 -10.90
CA ALA A 155 15.44 15.43 -11.45
C ALA A 155 14.79 16.82 -11.62
N VAL A 156 13.51 16.88 -12.00
CA VAL A 156 12.77 18.13 -12.14
C VAL A 156 12.52 18.75 -10.76
N MET A 157 12.24 17.96 -9.74
CA MET A 157 12.07 18.43 -8.36
C MET A 157 13.33 19.09 -7.79
N GLU A 158 14.52 18.52 -8.07
CA GLU A 158 15.79 19.14 -7.67
C GLU A 158 15.97 20.54 -8.26
N MET A 159 15.44 20.76 -9.47
CA MET A 159 15.50 22.04 -10.15
C MET A 159 14.41 23.00 -9.68
N ALA A 160 13.17 22.53 -9.61
CA ALA A 160 11.98 23.33 -9.35
C ALA A 160 11.76 23.61 -7.85
N LYS A 161 12.27 22.72 -6.96
CA LYS A 161 12.16 22.81 -5.50
C LYS A 161 10.73 23.01 -5.03
N PRO A 162 9.81 22.08 -5.31
CA PRO A 162 8.43 22.19 -4.86
C PRO A 162 8.37 22.19 -3.33
N GLU A 163 7.42 22.90 -2.76
CA GLU A 163 7.24 23.06 -1.32
C GLU A 163 6.02 22.31 -0.78
N CYS A 164 5.19 21.72 -1.65
CA CYS A 164 3.97 21.02 -1.24
C CYS A 164 3.53 19.95 -2.23
N ALA A 165 2.64 19.05 -1.79
CA ALA A 165 2.07 17.98 -2.62
C ALA A 165 1.37 18.51 -3.89
N GLY A 166 0.73 19.69 -3.82
CA GLY A 166 0.08 20.29 -4.96
C GLY A 166 1.05 20.66 -6.07
N GLU A 167 2.21 21.20 -5.73
CA GLU A 167 3.25 21.56 -6.69
C GLU A 167 3.90 20.33 -7.31
N ILE A 168 4.17 19.28 -6.48
CA ILE A 168 4.67 18.00 -7.00
C ILE A 168 3.70 17.39 -8.00
N ARG A 169 2.39 17.43 -7.70
CA ARG A 169 1.34 16.98 -8.63
C ARG A 169 1.40 17.72 -9.96
N GLU A 170 1.54 19.04 -9.93
CA GLU A 170 1.64 19.85 -11.17
C GLU A 170 2.90 19.52 -11.97
N LEU A 171 4.04 19.31 -11.31
CA LEU A 171 5.26 18.85 -11.98
C LEU A 171 5.05 17.48 -12.62
N ALA A 172 4.46 16.53 -11.89
CA ALA A 172 4.20 15.17 -12.38
C ALA A 172 3.28 15.17 -13.61
N LYS A 173 2.28 16.05 -13.66
CA LYS A 173 1.35 16.16 -14.78
C LYS A 173 1.92 16.87 -16.01
N ASN A 174 2.97 17.65 -15.84
CA ASN A 174 3.55 18.48 -16.91
C ASN A 174 5.01 18.13 -17.22
N LEU A 175 5.38 16.86 -17.02
CA LEU A 175 6.76 16.39 -17.25
C LEU A 175 7.20 16.57 -18.72
N GLU A 176 6.28 16.62 -19.68
CA GLU A 176 6.57 16.87 -21.07
C GLU A 176 7.18 18.25 -21.33
N LEU A 177 7.00 19.21 -20.42
CA LEU A 177 7.63 20.54 -20.52
C LEU A 177 9.12 20.52 -20.23
N PHE A 178 9.66 19.42 -19.76
CA PHE A 178 11.06 19.28 -19.39
C PHE A 178 11.76 18.27 -20.29
N GLU A 179 12.97 18.59 -20.74
CA GLU A 179 13.84 17.65 -21.41
C GLU A 179 14.65 16.87 -20.37
N PHE A 180 14.80 15.54 -20.55
CA PHE A 180 15.52 14.70 -19.63
C PHE A 180 16.47 13.75 -20.36
N ALA A 181 17.76 13.87 -20.06
CA ALA A 181 18.82 13.04 -20.60
C ALA A 181 19.45 12.16 -19.49
N PRO A 182 18.85 11.00 -19.16
CA PRO A 182 19.19 10.21 -17.96
C PRO A 182 20.62 9.68 -17.91
N LYS A 183 21.33 9.66 -19.05
CA LYS A 183 22.71 9.18 -19.16
C LYS A 183 23.74 10.29 -19.16
N VAL A 184 23.32 11.55 -19.19
CA VAL A 184 24.19 12.73 -19.26
C VAL A 184 24.40 13.27 -17.85
N ARG A 185 25.66 13.37 -17.46
CA ARG A 185 26.03 13.89 -16.15
C ARG A 185 26.95 15.11 -16.19
N THR A 186 27.47 15.41 -17.36
CA THR A 186 28.38 16.55 -17.57
C THR A 186 27.98 17.36 -18.80
N PRO A 187 28.29 18.66 -18.83
CA PRO A 187 28.06 19.51 -20.02
C PRO A 187 28.74 18.99 -21.28
N ALA A 188 29.92 18.33 -21.14
CA ALA A 188 30.64 17.74 -22.26
C ALA A 188 29.86 16.57 -22.89
N GLU A 189 29.21 15.72 -22.08
CA GLU A 189 28.36 14.64 -22.57
C GLU A 189 27.12 15.15 -23.28
N LEU A 190 26.52 16.27 -22.79
CA LEU A 190 25.39 16.90 -23.43
C LEU A 190 25.71 17.38 -24.83
N SER A 191 26.89 17.91 -25.03
CA SER A 191 27.35 18.39 -26.35
C SER A 191 27.45 17.29 -27.40
N LEU A 192 27.63 16.02 -26.99
CA LEU A 192 27.71 14.85 -27.88
C LEU A 192 26.33 14.35 -28.33
N ILE A 193 25.26 14.71 -27.67
CA ILE A 193 23.89 14.30 -28.04
C ILE A 193 23.30 15.24 -29.12
N HIS A 194 23.77 16.46 -29.19
CA HIS A 194 23.28 17.48 -30.12
C HIS A 194 24.06 17.53 -31.48
N ILE A 195 24.94 16.56 -31.74
CA ILE A 195 25.57 16.33 -33.00
C ILE A 195 24.94 15.14 -33.71
#